data_02dc9450cba5fcd78fbad09713accebd
#
_entry.id   02dc9450cba5fcd78fbad09713accebd
#
_cell.length_a   1.000
_cell.length_b   1.000
_cell.length_c   1.000
_cell.angle_alpha   90.00
_cell.angle_beta   90.00
_cell.angle_gamma   90.00
#
_symmetry.space_group_name_H-M   'P 1'
#
loop_
_entity.id
_entity.type
_entity.pdbx_description
1 polymer ?
#
loop_
_entity_poly.entity_id
_entity_poly.type
_entity_poly.pdbx_seq_one_letter_code
_entity_poly.pdbx_strand_id
1 'polypeptide(L)'
;MSTLVARSPSTSFVSATVTVEPVTPARVLLSEWTKMRSLRSTTLTLAAGVVLMVAIGWVFGWASNGHWSEMRPDEQASFSPIDTSLAGYVLAQLAVGVLGVLLVTGEYATGMIRATFAAVPRRLPVLWAKATLYAGVTFGLMLAAGVVAFLGGQRLLGTHGTTLSATGAARAIVGVAGYLALIGVFSVGLGFLIRSTAGGVATLFGVLLVLPTLGLLLPASWRDHVLPYLPSNAGATMFSAHPATGSLSATTSLLVLLGWVTAVVAGSAVVLKRRDA
;
A
#
# COMPACT_ATOMS: atom_id res chain seq x y z
N MET A 1 -5.74 63.46 -53.36
CA MET A 1 -5.06 62.63 -52.35
C MET A 1 -6.11 62.20 -51.36
N SER A 2 -6.64 60.98 -51.52
CA SER A 2 -7.63 60.43 -50.61
C SER A 2 -6.94 59.46 -49.64
N THR A 3 -6.91 59.80 -48.35
CA THR A 3 -6.39 58.96 -47.30
C THR A 3 -7.42 57.92 -46.94
N LEU A 4 -7.14 56.66 -47.27
CA LEU A 4 -7.89 55.49 -46.79
C LEU A 4 -7.49 55.23 -45.33
N VAL A 5 -8.43 55.51 -44.41
CA VAL A 5 -8.31 55.11 -43.00
C VAL A 5 -8.73 53.64 -42.88
N ALA A 6 -7.74 52.76 -42.65
CA ALA A 6 -8.00 51.36 -42.36
C ALA A 6 -8.66 51.23 -40.97
N ARG A 7 -9.92 50.77 -40.91
CA ARG A 7 -10.59 50.40 -39.69
C ARG A 7 -10.05 49.04 -39.22
N SER A 8 -9.36 49.02 -38.09
CA SER A 8 -9.01 47.78 -37.38
C SER A 8 -10.28 47.07 -36.92
N PRO A 9 -10.43 45.74 -37.12
CA PRO A 9 -11.55 44.99 -36.59
C PRO A 9 -11.41 44.92 -35.07
N SER A 10 -12.38 45.46 -34.36
CA SER A 10 -12.52 45.32 -32.92
C SER A 10 -12.88 43.87 -32.62
N THR A 11 -11.92 43.02 -32.24
CA THR A 11 -12.15 41.71 -31.66
C THR A 11 -12.78 41.90 -30.29
N SER A 12 -14.12 41.76 -30.20
CA SER A 12 -14.82 41.65 -28.95
C SER A 12 -14.44 40.31 -28.31
N PHE A 13 -13.57 40.35 -27.32
CA PHE A 13 -13.34 39.17 -26.43
C PHE A 13 -14.64 38.94 -25.66
N VAL A 14 -15.34 37.86 -26.00
CA VAL A 14 -16.43 37.36 -25.21
C VAL A 14 -15.79 36.84 -23.90
N SER A 15 -15.89 37.61 -22.82
CA SER A 15 -15.54 37.16 -21.47
C SER A 15 -16.51 36.05 -21.09
N ALA A 16 -16.19 34.81 -21.42
CA ALA A 16 -16.87 33.68 -20.86
C ALA A 16 -16.62 33.72 -19.35
N THR A 17 -17.65 34.04 -18.58
CA THR A 17 -17.63 33.90 -17.11
C THR A 17 -17.46 32.42 -16.79
N VAL A 18 -16.21 31.99 -16.57
CA VAL A 18 -15.93 30.67 -16.06
C VAL A 18 -16.47 30.61 -14.63
N THR A 19 -17.61 29.97 -14.45
CA THR A 19 -18.15 29.68 -13.11
C THR A 19 -17.19 28.70 -12.44
N VAL A 20 -16.35 29.21 -11.55
CA VAL A 20 -15.44 28.38 -10.74
C VAL A 20 -16.28 27.64 -9.72
N GLU A 21 -16.54 26.37 -9.97
CA GLU A 21 -17.27 25.54 -9.03
C GLU A 21 -16.44 25.26 -7.76
N PRO A 22 -17.06 25.23 -6.57
CA PRO A 22 -16.35 25.06 -5.30
C PRO A 22 -15.61 23.71 -5.24
N VAL A 23 -14.41 23.72 -4.66
CA VAL A 23 -13.63 22.52 -4.41
C VAL A 23 -14.28 21.71 -3.29
N THR A 24 -14.86 20.55 -3.64
CA THR A 24 -15.46 19.63 -2.67
C THR A 24 -14.58 18.38 -2.50
N PRO A 25 -14.60 17.71 -1.32
CA PRO A 25 -13.86 16.46 -1.12
C PRO A 25 -14.18 15.39 -2.17
N ALA A 26 -15.44 15.28 -2.58
CA ALA A 26 -15.88 14.33 -3.60
C ALA A 26 -15.22 14.59 -4.97
N ARG A 27 -15.09 15.86 -5.37
CA ARG A 27 -14.42 16.23 -6.62
C ARG A 27 -12.92 15.95 -6.57
N VAL A 28 -12.29 16.17 -5.43
CA VAL A 28 -10.88 15.82 -5.21
C VAL A 28 -10.69 14.31 -5.32
N LEU A 29 -11.53 13.50 -4.68
CA LEU A 29 -11.52 12.04 -4.80
C LEU A 29 -11.70 11.57 -6.25
N LEU A 30 -12.67 12.14 -6.97
CA LEU A 30 -12.93 11.81 -8.37
C LEU A 30 -11.73 12.15 -9.26
N SER A 31 -11.08 13.29 -9.03
CA SER A 31 -9.86 13.69 -9.72
C SER A 31 -8.73 12.68 -9.48
N GLU A 32 -8.50 12.29 -8.24
CA GLU A 32 -7.46 11.29 -7.88
C GLU A 32 -7.79 9.91 -8.45
N TRP A 33 -9.07 9.51 -8.46
CA TRP A 33 -9.53 8.29 -9.12
C TRP A 33 -9.21 8.29 -10.62
N THR A 34 -9.52 9.39 -11.29
CA THR A 34 -9.27 9.55 -12.73
C THR A 34 -7.77 9.45 -13.04
N LYS A 35 -6.92 10.11 -12.24
CA LYS A 35 -5.46 10.01 -12.36
C LYS A 35 -4.98 8.57 -12.19
N MET A 36 -5.42 7.89 -11.12
CA MET A 36 -5.00 6.52 -10.82
C MET A 36 -5.39 5.54 -11.94
N ARG A 37 -6.60 5.69 -12.50
CA ARG A 37 -7.10 4.83 -13.59
C ARG A 37 -6.44 5.12 -14.94
N SER A 38 -6.03 6.36 -15.20
CA SER A 38 -5.47 6.76 -16.49
C SER A 38 -4.03 6.31 -16.71
N LEU A 39 -3.30 5.99 -15.64
CA LEU A 39 -1.89 5.61 -15.72
C LEU A 39 -1.74 4.08 -15.85
N ARG A 40 -1.25 3.63 -17.01
CA ARG A 40 -0.97 2.21 -17.28
C ARG A 40 0.00 1.61 -16.26
N SER A 41 1.00 2.38 -15.81
CA SER A 41 1.94 1.95 -14.78
C SER A 41 1.25 1.58 -13.47
N THR A 42 0.24 2.34 -13.03
CA THR A 42 -0.54 2.06 -11.83
C THR A 42 -1.24 0.71 -11.93
N THR A 43 -1.93 0.47 -13.04
CA THR A 43 -2.65 -0.79 -13.27
C THR A 43 -1.68 -1.97 -13.34
N LEU A 44 -0.55 -1.83 -14.04
CA LEU A 44 0.47 -2.88 -14.14
C LEU A 44 1.12 -3.20 -12.78
N THR A 45 1.41 -2.19 -11.97
CA THR A 45 2.00 -2.42 -10.64
C THR A 45 1.00 -3.06 -9.67
N LEU A 46 -0.28 -2.66 -9.71
CA LEU A 46 -1.32 -3.33 -8.92
C LEU A 46 -1.51 -4.78 -9.38
N ALA A 47 -1.55 -5.02 -10.69
CA ALA A 47 -1.61 -6.37 -11.24
C ALA A 47 -0.40 -7.22 -10.82
N ALA A 48 0.81 -6.66 -10.85
CA ALA A 48 2.00 -7.33 -10.35
C ALA A 48 1.87 -7.69 -8.86
N GLY A 49 1.36 -6.79 -8.02
CA GLY A 49 1.09 -7.07 -6.60
C GLY A 49 0.11 -8.23 -6.41
N VAL A 50 -0.98 -8.27 -7.19
CA VAL A 50 -1.95 -9.38 -7.18
C VAL A 50 -1.30 -10.69 -7.62
N VAL A 51 -0.55 -10.67 -8.74
CA VAL A 51 0.16 -11.85 -9.25
C VAL A 51 1.17 -12.37 -8.24
N LEU A 52 1.96 -11.50 -7.62
CA LEU A 52 2.92 -11.89 -6.58
C LEU A 52 2.21 -12.52 -5.37
N MET A 53 1.10 -11.92 -4.91
CA MET A 53 0.32 -12.45 -3.80
C MET A 53 -0.17 -13.88 -4.09
N VAL A 54 -0.74 -14.11 -5.27
CA VAL A 54 -1.32 -15.40 -5.67
C VAL A 54 -0.25 -16.42 -6.01
N ALA A 55 0.70 -16.06 -6.88
CA ALA A 55 1.69 -17.01 -7.38
C ALA A 55 2.61 -17.52 -6.26
N ILE A 56 3.07 -16.65 -5.38
CA ILE A 56 3.93 -17.05 -4.26
C ILE A 56 3.16 -17.94 -3.29
N GLY A 57 1.91 -17.60 -2.94
CA GLY A 57 1.08 -18.46 -2.08
C GLY A 57 0.87 -19.86 -2.68
N TRP A 58 0.67 -19.95 -3.99
CA TRP A 58 0.53 -21.23 -4.70
C TRP A 58 1.85 -22.02 -4.77
N VAL A 59 2.97 -21.34 -5.06
CA VAL A 59 4.29 -21.97 -5.08
C VAL A 59 4.64 -22.54 -3.71
N PHE A 60 4.42 -21.77 -2.62
CA PHE A 60 4.65 -22.29 -1.26
C PHE A 60 3.73 -23.44 -0.91
N GLY A 61 2.45 -23.39 -1.28
CA GLY A 61 1.52 -24.50 -1.07
C GLY A 61 1.96 -25.78 -1.80
N TRP A 62 2.35 -25.66 -3.07
CA TRP A 62 2.87 -26.78 -3.87
C TRP A 62 4.19 -27.34 -3.30
N ALA A 63 5.12 -26.46 -2.98
CA ALA A 63 6.43 -26.85 -2.43
C ALA A 63 6.29 -27.56 -1.07
N SER A 64 5.46 -27.02 -0.16
CA SER A 64 5.23 -27.62 1.15
C SER A 64 4.58 -29.00 1.05
N ASN A 65 3.66 -29.22 0.10
CA ASN A 65 3.09 -30.54 -0.13
C ASN A 65 4.13 -31.53 -0.66
N GLY A 66 4.98 -31.09 -1.60
CA GLY A 66 6.02 -31.95 -2.19
C GLY A 66 7.13 -32.37 -1.21
N HIS A 67 7.44 -31.50 -0.24
CA HIS A 67 8.50 -31.76 0.76
C HIS A 67 7.96 -32.20 2.13
N TRP A 68 6.66 -32.52 2.24
CA TRP A 68 6.02 -32.83 3.52
C TRP A 68 6.70 -33.97 4.27
N SER A 69 7.06 -35.05 3.59
CA SER A 69 7.73 -36.23 4.19
C SER A 69 9.17 -35.95 4.62
N GLU A 70 9.76 -34.90 4.12
CA GLU A 70 11.13 -34.47 4.46
C GLU A 70 11.17 -33.50 5.64
N MET A 71 10.02 -32.89 5.97
CA MET A 71 9.90 -31.97 7.13
C MET A 71 10.05 -32.73 8.44
N ARG A 72 10.75 -32.10 9.38
CA ARG A 72 10.90 -32.63 10.72
C ARG A 72 9.55 -32.60 11.47
N PRO A 73 9.32 -33.47 12.47
CA PRO A 73 8.07 -33.52 13.22
C PRO A 73 7.70 -32.18 13.89
N ASP A 74 8.70 -31.44 14.37
CA ASP A 74 8.50 -30.10 14.97
C ASP A 74 8.06 -29.04 13.95
N GLU A 75 8.58 -29.12 12.72
CA GLU A 75 8.16 -28.26 11.60
C GLU A 75 6.74 -28.57 11.14
N GLN A 76 6.41 -29.87 11.03
CA GLN A 76 5.04 -30.29 10.70
C GLN A 76 4.03 -29.86 11.76
N ALA A 77 4.40 -29.96 13.06
CA ALA A 77 3.52 -29.56 14.17
C ALA A 77 3.27 -28.04 14.22
N SER A 78 4.23 -27.24 13.76
CA SER A 78 4.11 -25.77 13.72
C SER A 78 3.61 -25.24 12.37
N PHE A 79 3.36 -26.11 11.38
CA PHE A 79 2.95 -25.71 10.04
C PHE A 79 1.56 -25.07 10.02
N SER A 80 1.46 -23.91 9.37
CA SER A 80 0.20 -23.19 9.16
C SER A 80 -0.18 -23.18 7.70
N PRO A 81 -1.17 -23.99 7.27
CA PRO A 81 -1.65 -23.98 5.88
C PRO A 81 -2.17 -22.61 5.45
N ILE A 82 -2.79 -21.86 6.37
CA ILE A 82 -3.35 -20.53 6.13
C ILE A 82 -2.22 -19.55 5.83
N ASP A 83 -1.22 -19.47 6.70
CA ASP A 83 -0.11 -18.51 6.58
C ASP A 83 0.74 -18.82 5.34
N THR A 84 0.95 -20.11 5.04
CA THR A 84 1.66 -20.58 3.83
C THR A 84 0.97 -20.09 2.55
N SER A 85 -0.35 -20.24 2.45
CA SER A 85 -1.10 -19.79 1.27
C SER A 85 -1.13 -18.27 1.10
N LEU A 86 -0.94 -17.52 2.17
CA LEU A 86 -0.91 -16.06 2.17
C LEU A 86 0.51 -15.47 2.11
N ALA A 87 1.57 -16.30 2.09
CA ALA A 87 2.97 -15.86 2.14
C ALA A 87 3.38 -14.88 1.04
N GLY A 88 2.63 -14.83 -0.07
CA GLY A 88 2.82 -13.87 -1.15
C GLY A 88 2.73 -12.40 -0.72
N TYR A 89 2.16 -12.10 0.44
CA TYR A 89 2.08 -10.74 0.98
C TYR A 89 3.46 -10.07 1.13
N VAL A 90 4.51 -10.85 1.37
CA VAL A 90 5.89 -10.35 1.55
C VAL A 90 6.39 -9.60 0.31
N LEU A 91 6.10 -10.10 -0.88
CA LEU A 91 6.45 -9.41 -2.11
C LEU A 91 5.36 -8.42 -2.56
N ALA A 92 4.08 -8.76 -2.34
CA ALA A 92 2.97 -7.86 -2.64
C ALA A 92 3.07 -6.54 -1.89
N GLN A 93 3.53 -6.51 -0.62
CA GLN A 93 3.73 -5.28 0.14
C GLN A 93 4.74 -4.33 -0.50
N LEU A 94 5.78 -4.87 -1.17
CA LEU A 94 6.76 -4.06 -1.87
C LEU A 94 6.15 -3.41 -3.12
N ALA A 95 5.39 -4.18 -3.91
CA ALA A 95 4.69 -3.65 -5.08
C ALA A 95 3.68 -2.56 -4.71
N VAL A 96 2.84 -2.84 -3.70
CA VAL A 96 1.88 -1.88 -3.14
C VAL A 96 2.59 -0.65 -2.59
N GLY A 97 3.66 -0.86 -1.82
CA GLY A 97 4.41 0.22 -1.21
C GLY A 97 5.09 1.12 -2.24
N VAL A 98 5.78 0.54 -3.22
CA VAL A 98 6.41 1.30 -4.32
C VAL A 98 5.38 2.13 -5.07
N LEU A 99 4.23 1.54 -5.40
CA LEU A 99 3.17 2.29 -6.08
C LEU A 99 2.64 3.45 -5.22
N GLY A 100 2.44 3.26 -3.92
CA GLY A 100 2.03 4.32 -3.01
C GLY A 100 3.00 5.51 -2.99
N VAL A 101 4.31 5.23 -2.99
CA VAL A 101 5.35 6.27 -3.15
C VAL A 101 5.23 6.95 -4.51
N LEU A 102 5.14 6.18 -5.60
CA LEU A 102 5.07 6.69 -6.98
C LEU A 102 3.85 7.55 -7.26
N LEU A 103 2.70 7.25 -6.67
CA LEU A 103 1.46 8.05 -6.80
C LEU A 103 1.63 9.49 -6.33
N VAL A 104 2.61 9.74 -5.47
CA VAL A 104 2.93 11.08 -4.97
C VAL A 104 4.18 11.64 -5.66
N THR A 105 5.28 10.90 -5.61
CA THR A 105 6.57 11.40 -6.11
C THR A 105 6.59 11.59 -7.62
N GLY A 106 5.77 10.84 -8.37
CA GLY A 106 5.57 11.04 -9.80
C GLY A 106 4.96 12.42 -10.13
N GLU A 107 4.04 12.92 -9.29
CA GLU A 107 3.50 14.27 -9.46
C GLU A 107 4.53 15.35 -9.12
N TYR A 108 5.42 15.10 -8.15
CA TYR A 108 6.55 16.01 -7.88
C TYR A 108 7.55 16.02 -9.03
N ALA A 109 7.92 14.86 -9.56
CA ALA A 109 8.89 14.73 -10.64
C ALA A 109 8.43 15.39 -11.95
N THR A 110 7.13 15.33 -12.25
CA THR A 110 6.55 15.95 -13.45
C THR A 110 6.12 17.41 -13.25
N GLY A 111 6.19 17.93 -12.01
CA GLY A 111 5.67 19.26 -11.68
C GLY A 111 4.13 19.35 -11.62
N MET A 112 3.41 18.28 -11.89
CA MET A 112 1.94 18.23 -11.87
C MET A 112 1.37 18.56 -10.48
N ILE A 113 2.15 18.33 -9.41
CA ILE A 113 1.75 18.65 -8.03
C ILE A 113 1.42 20.15 -7.86
N ARG A 114 2.08 21.04 -8.61
CA ARG A 114 1.83 22.48 -8.57
C ARG A 114 0.44 22.81 -9.11
N ALA A 115 0.05 22.20 -10.23
CA ALA A 115 -1.29 22.36 -10.78
C ALA A 115 -2.36 21.79 -9.82
N THR A 116 -2.09 20.64 -9.19
CA THR A 116 -2.96 20.05 -8.18
C THR A 116 -3.17 20.98 -6.99
N PHE A 117 -2.11 21.62 -6.46
CA PHE A 117 -2.19 22.54 -5.33
C PHE A 117 -2.75 23.91 -5.70
N ALA A 118 -2.58 24.36 -6.94
CA ALA A 118 -3.27 25.55 -7.44
C ALA A 118 -4.79 25.35 -7.48
N ALA A 119 -5.24 24.15 -7.90
CA ALA A 119 -6.65 23.78 -7.91
C ALA A 119 -7.22 23.51 -6.50
N VAL A 120 -6.39 23.03 -5.54
CA VAL A 120 -6.78 22.68 -4.17
C VAL A 120 -5.85 23.38 -3.17
N PRO A 121 -6.05 24.69 -2.89
CA PRO A 121 -5.11 25.49 -2.07
C PRO A 121 -4.90 24.97 -0.65
N ARG A 122 -5.91 24.30 -0.07
CA ARG A 122 -5.82 23.71 1.27
C ARG A 122 -4.97 22.43 1.36
N ARG A 123 -4.36 21.95 0.27
CA ARG A 123 -3.43 20.81 0.11
C ARG A 123 -3.79 19.51 0.88
N LEU A 124 -4.26 19.58 2.14
CA LEU A 124 -4.62 18.41 2.96
C LEU A 124 -5.71 17.52 2.34
N PRO A 125 -6.77 18.05 1.69
CA PRO A 125 -7.74 17.21 0.99
C PRO A 125 -7.11 16.30 -0.07
N VAL A 126 -6.00 16.73 -0.72
CA VAL A 126 -5.28 15.90 -1.70
C VAL A 126 -4.60 14.71 -1.02
N LEU A 127 -3.94 14.93 0.14
CA LEU A 127 -3.34 13.85 0.93
C LEU A 127 -4.39 12.80 1.33
N TRP A 128 -5.51 13.26 1.91
CA TRP A 128 -6.58 12.37 2.36
C TRP A 128 -7.27 11.64 1.21
N ALA A 129 -7.56 12.35 0.12
CA ALA A 129 -8.18 11.74 -1.06
C ALA A 129 -7.29 10.65 -1.65
N LYS A 130 -5.98 10.93 -1.80
CA LYS A 130 -5.01 9.98 -2.33
C LYS A 130 -4.84 8.77 -1.41
N ALA A 131 -4.70 9.00 -0.10
CA ALA A 131 -4.54 7.94 0.90
C ALA A 131 -5.77 7.04 1.00
N THR A 132 -6.98 7.62 1.13
CA THR A 132 -8.22 6.85 1.28
C THR A 132 -8.59 6.09 0.01
N LEU A 133 -8.41 6.71 -1.16
CA LEU A 133 -8.67 6.06 -2.43
C LEU A 133 -7.73 4.88 -2.65
N TYR A 134 -6.43 5.10 -2.43
CA TYR A 134 -5.43 4.04 -2.60
C TYR A 134 -5.63 2.91 -1.59
N ALA A 135 -5.97 3.23 -0.34
CA ALA A 135 -6.32 2.22 0.66
C ALA A 135 -7.52 1.36 0.23
N GLY A 136 -8.60 1.99 -0.24
CA GLY A 136 -9.80 1.27 -0.69
C GLY A 136 -9.55 0.36 -1.87
N VAL A 137 -8.84 0.85 -2.89
CA VAL A 137 -8.48 0.05 -4.08
C VAL A 137 -7.56 -1.11 -3.69
N THR A 138 -6.52 -0.84 -2.91
CA THR A 138 -5.59 -1.88 -2.45
C THR A 138 -6.29 -2.92 -1.59
N PHE A 139 -7.13 -2.49 -0.64
CA PHE A 139 -7.90 -3.42 0.18
C PHE A 139 -8.78 -4.35 -0.66
N GLY A 140 -9.57 -3.81 -1.58
CA GLY A 140 -10.47 -4.60 -2.43
C GLY A 140 -9.72 -5.59 -3.32
N LEU A 141 -8.65 -5.14 -3.98
CA LEU A 141 -7.83 -6.00 -4.84
C LEU A 141 -7.09 -7.08 -4.05
N MET A 142 -6.49 -6.72 -2.91
CA MET A 142 -5.73 -7.67 -2.09
C MET A 142 -6.63 -8.62 -1.31
N LEU A 143 -7.85 -8.22 -0.99
CA LEU A 143 -8.87 -9.13 -0.46
C LEU A 143 -9.23 -10.21 -1.49
N ALA A 144 -9.50 -9.82 -2.73
CA ALA A 144 -9.77 -10.77 -3.80
C ALA A 144 -8.55 -11.67 -4.08
N ALA A 145 -7.35 -11.08 -4.16
CA ALA A 145 -6.10 -11.83 -4.33
C ALA A 145 -5.84 -12.81 -3.19
N GLY A 146 -6.10 -12.41 -1.94
CA GLY A 146 -5.97 -13.26 -0.76
C GLY A 146 -6.93 -14.46 -0.78
N VAL A 147 -8.17 -14.25 -1.20
CA VAL A 147 -9.14 -15.37 -1.41
C VAL A 147 -8.61 -16.32 -2.47
N VAL A 148 -8.16 -15.84 -3.63
CA VAL A 148 -7.64 -16.67 -4.72
C VAL A 148 -6.36 -17.40 -4.30
N ALA A 149 -5.44 -16.71 -3.62
CA ALA A 149 -4.22 -17.29 -3.08
C ALA A 149 -4.52 -18.41 -2.08
N PHE A 150 -5.46 -18.16 -1.16
CA PHE A 150 -5.91 -19.15 -0.20
C PHE A 150 -6.52 -20.37 -0.88
N LEU A 151 -7.55 -20.20 -1.72
CA LEU A 151 -8.26 -21.32 -2.36
C LEU A 151 -7.32 -22.18 -3.21
N GLY A 152 -6.46 -21.57 -3.99
CA GLY A 152 -5.48 -22.30 -4.80
C GLY A 152 -4.37 -22.93 -3.99
N GLY A 153 -3.83 -22.21 -2.99
CA GLY A 153 -2.81 -22.72 -2.09
C GLY A 153 -3.30 -23.93 -1.29
N GLN A 154 -4.54 -23.89 -0.77
CA GLN A 154 -5.13 -25.02 -0.06
C GLN A 154 -5.33 -26.26 -0.96
N ARG A 155 -5.70 -26.07 -2.23
CA ARG A 155 -5.78 -27.17 -3.20
C ARG A 155 -4.42 -27.80 -3.47
N LEU A 156 -3.38 -26.98 -3.57
CA LEU A 156 -2.03 -27.45 -3.83
C LEU A 156 -1.39 -28.14 -2.60
N LEU A 157 -1.79 -27.77 -1.39
CA LEU A 157 -1.43 -28.44 -0.16
C LEU A 157 -2.08 -29.83 -0.01
N GLY A 158 -3.13 -30.12 -0.77
CA GLY A 158 -3.80 -31.42 -0.80
C GLY A 158 -4.34 -31.82 0.59
N THR A 159 -3.90 -32.96 1.12
CA THR A 159 -4.32 -33.49 2.43
C THR A 159 -3.86 -32.66 3.63
N HIS A 160 -2.85 -31.80 3.44
CA HIS A 160 -2.32 -30.91 4.48
C HIS A 160 -2.97 -29.52 4.44
N GLY A 161 -3.91 -29.32 3.52
CA GLY A 161 -4.69 -28.08 3.40
C GLY A 161 -5.82 -27.99 4.40
N THR A 162 -6.44 -26.81 4.45
CA THR A 162 -7.62 -26.51 5.27
C THR A 162 -8.72 -25.83 4.43
N THR A 163 -9.83 -25.48 5.06
CA THR A 163 -10.97 -24.86 4.39
C THR A 163 -11.19 -23.42 4.87
N LEU A 164 -12.01 -22.64 4.12
CA LEU A 164 -12.39 -21.28 4.51
C LEU A 164 -13.16 -21.23 5.85
N SER A 165 -13.80 -22.33 6.23
CA SER A 165 -14.50 -22.47 7.52
C SER A 165 -13.55 -22.71 8.70
N ALA A 166 -12.27 -22.98 8.45
CA ALA A 166 -11.29 -23.15 9.52
C ALA A 166 -11.15 -21.88 10.34
N THR A 167 -10.99 -22.07 11.65
CA THR A 167 -10.82 -20.96 12.59
C THR A 167 -9.64 -20.08 12.18
N GLY A 168 -9.90 -18.78 11.99
CA GLY A 168 -8.88 -17.81 11.63
C GLY A 168 -8.67 -17.59 10.13
N ALA A 169 -9.17 -18.45 9.21
CA ALA A 169 -8.96 -18.30 7.78
C ALA A 169 -9.52 -16.97 7.24
N ALA A 170 -10.78 -16.67 7.51
CA ALA A 170 -11.39 -15.41 7.08
C ALA A 170 -10.68 -14.18 7.72
N ARG A 171 -10.32 -14.28 9.01
CA ARG A 171 -9.56 -13.23 9.72
C ARG A 171 -8.20 -12.99 9.06
N ALA A 172 -7.48 -14.05 8.68
CA ALA A 172 -6.17 -13.94 8.05
C ALA A 172 -6.28 -13.28 6.65
N ILE A 173 -7.27 -13.67 5.83
CA ILE A 173 -7.50 -13.09 4.50
C ILE A 173 -7.87 -11.60 4.59
N VAL A 174 -8.80 -11.24 5.47
CA VAL A 174 -9.18 -9.82 5.68
C VAL A 174 -8.02 -9.05 6.29
N GLY A 175 -7.29 -9.66 7.23
CA GLY A 175 -6.15 -9.07 7.89
C GLY A 175 -5.00 -8.75 6.93
N VAL A 176 -4.63 -9.66 6.04
CA VAL A 176 -3.58 -9.40 5.05
C VAL A 176 -3.97 -8.30 4.07
N ALA A 177 -5.24 -8.24 3.65
CA ALA A 177 -5.74 -7.16 2.80
C ALA A 177 -5.70 -5.81 3.54
N GLY A 178 -6.11 -5.78 4.80
CA GLY A 178 -6.02 -4.60 5.67
C GLY A 178 -4.58 -4.13 5.89
N TYR A 179 -3.67 -5.07 6.15
CA TYR A 179 -2.25 -4.79 6.25
C TYR A 179 -1.70 -4.12 5.01
N LEU A 180 -1.94 -4.71 3.83
CA LEU A 180 -1.45 -4.18 2.55
C LEU A 180 -2.05 -2.80 2.24
N ALA A 181 -3.31 -2.58 2.58
CA ALA A 181 -3.93 -1.26 2.47
C ALA A 181 -3.26 -0.22 3.38
N LEU A 182 -2.94 -0.57 4.61
CA LEU A 182 -2.24 0.31 5.56
C LEU A 182 -0.79 0.60 5.11
N ILE A 183 -0.08 -0.39 4.55
CA ILE A 183 1.22 -0.17 3.91
C ILE A 183 1.10 0.77 2.71
N GLY A 184 0.02 0.68 1.93
CA GLY A 184 -0.28 1.63 0.87
C GLY A 184 -0.40 3.07 1.39
N VAL A 185 -1.18 3.28 2.46
CA VAL A 185 -1.33 4.61 3.11
C VAL A 185 0.00 5.11 3.66
N PHE A 186 0.76 4.26 4.36
CA PHE A 186 2.10 4.55 4.85
C PHE A 186 3.01 5.05 3.72
N SER A 187 2.99 4.36 2.58
CA SER A 187 3.82 4.66 1.43
C SER A 187 3.42 5.96 0.71
N VAL A 188 2.13 6.25 0.61
CA VAL A 188 1.63 7.56 0.15
C VAL A 188 2.15 8.68 1.08
N GLY A 189 2.09 8.47 2.39
CA GLY A 189 2.66 9.39 3.36
C GLY A 189 4.17 9.60 3.17
N LEU A 190 4.95 8.53 2.99
CA LEU A 190 6.39 8.62 2.69
C LEU A 190 6.66 9.45 1.43
N GLY A 191 5.84 9.28 0.38
CA GLY A 191 5.94 10.06 -0.84
C GLY A 191 5.82 11.57 -0.59
N PHE A 192 4.87 12.00 0.24
CA PHE A 192 4.70 13.41 0.61
C PHE A 192 5.81 13.93 1.53
N LEU A 193 6.35 13.09 2.42
CA LEU A 193 7.44 13.46 3.32
C LEU A 193 8.75 13.68 2.57
N ILE A 194 9.12 12.72 1.72
CA ILE A 194 10.44 12.63 1.11
C ILE A 194 10.50 13.37 -0.22
N ARG A 195 9.38 13.41 -0.98
CA ARG A 195 9.24 14.09 -2.29
C ARG A 195 10.24 13.64 -3.36
N SER A 196 10.93 12.54 -3.12
CA SER A 196 11.91 11.92 -4.02
C SER A 196 11.57 10.45 -4.19
N THR A 197 11.48 9.98 -5.43
CA THR A 197 11.14 8.58 -5.74
C THR A 197 12.20 7.64 -5.17
N ALA A 198 13.47 7.91 -5.46
CA ALA A 198 14.56 7.07 -4.98
C ALA A 198 14.61 7.04 -3.44
N GLY A 199 14.52 8.20 -2.78
CA GLY A 199 14.50 8.29 -1.32
C GLY A 199 13.29 7.61 -0.70
N GLY A 200 12.09 7.80 -1.26
CA GLY A 200 10.85 7.17 -0.76
C GLY A 200 10.88 5.65 -0.88
N VAL A 201 11.32 5.13 -2.04
CA VAL A 201 11.45 3.69 -2.25
C VAL A 201 12.54 3.10 -1.36
N ALA A 202 13.71 3.74 -1.26
CA ALA A 202 14.79 3.28 -0.38
C ALA A 202 14.35 3.22 1.09
N THR A 203 13.65 4.26 1.58
CA THR A 203 13.10 4.27 2.94
C THR A 203 12.07 3.18 3.16
N LEU A 204 11.17 2.95 2.19
CA LEU A 204 10.19 1.88 2.24
C LEU A 204 10.86 0.51 2.38
N PHE A 205 11.83 0.19 1.51
CA PHE A 205 12.58 -1.07 1.57
C PHE A 205 13.39 -1.17 2.86
N GLY A 206 14.00 -0.06 3.30
CA GLY A 206 14.71 0.02 4.56
C GLY A 206 13.82 -0.42 5.73
N VAL A 207 12.63 0.17 5.84
CA VAL A 207 11.71 -0.08 6.96
C VAL A 207 11.05 -1.45 6.89
N LEU A 208 10.62 -1.90 5.70
CA LEU A 208 9.86 -3.14 5.57
C LEU A 208 10.72 -4.40 5.41
N LEU A 209 11.93 -4.28 4.88
CA LEU A 209 12.77 -5.43 4.56
C LEU A 209 14.12 -5.39 5.29
N VAL A 210 14.86 -4.28 5.19
CA VAL A 210 16.24 -4.23 5.70
C VAL A 210 16.26 -4.22 7.23
N LEU A 211 15.46 -3.36 7.88
CA LEU A 211 15.42 -3.30 9.35
C LEU A 211 14.98 -4.61 10.01
N PRO A 212 13.91 -5.29 9.57
CA PRO A 212 13.56 -6.60 10.13
C PRO A 212 14.66 -7.64 9.96
N THR A 213 15.30 -7.68 8.77
CA THR A 213 16.37 -8.65 8.48
C THR A 213 17.62 -8.37 9.31
N LEU A 214 18.06 -7.11 9.39
CA LEU A 214 19.20 -6.72 10.25
C LEU A 214 18.88 -6.92 11.72
N GLY A 215 17.64 -6.76 12.12
CA GLY A 215 17.19 -6.98 13.49
C GLY A 215 17.38 -8.44 13.96
N LEU A 216 17.42 -9.42 13.05
CA LEU A 216 17.75 -10.81 13.39
C LEU A 216 19.18 -10.99 13.89
N LEU A 217 20.09 -10.07 13.57
CA LEU A 217 21.48 -10.06 14.01
C LEU A 217 21.64 -9.44 15.43
N LEU A 218 20.60 -8.84 15.97
CA LEU A 218 20.62 -8.26 17.32
C LEU A 218 20.64 -9.34 18.39
N PRO A 219 21.25 -9.05 19.58
CA PRO A 219 21.12 -9.91 20.75
C PRO A 219 19.65 -10.19 21.08
N ALA A 220 19.36 -11.39 21.62
CA ALA A 220 17.99 -11.83 21.89
C ALA A 220 17.17 -10.81 22.69
N SER A 221 17.77 -10.17 23.70
CA SER A 221 17.12 -9.15 24.52
C SER A 221 16.59 -7.94 23.72
N TRP A 222 17.34 -7.49 22.69
CA TRP A 222 16.93 -6.40 21.81
C TRP A 222 15.96 -6.89 20.74
N ARG A 223 16.24 -8.04 20.17
CA ARG A 223 15.42 -8.66 19.15
C ARG A 223 13.97 -8.83 19.61
N ASP A 224 13.76 -9.36 20.80
CA ASP A 224 12.43 -9.66 21.33
C ASP A 224 11.65 -8.38 21.73
N HIS A 225 12.34 -7.25 21.97
CA HIS A 225 11.72 -5.98 22.34
C HIS A 225 11.58 -4.99 21.19
N VAL A 226 12.30 -5.13 20.08
CA VAL A 226 12.28 -4.17 18.97
C VAL A 226 11.59 -4.74 17.75
N LEU A 227 11.93 -5.97 17.33
CA LEU A 227 11.39 -6.55 16.10
C LEU A 227 9.87 -6.62 16.05
N PRO A 228 9.14 -7.00 17.11
CA PRO A 228 7.68 -7.08 17.06
C PRO A 228 7.00 -5.76 16.72
N TYR A 229 7.66 -4.63 17.00
CA TYR A 229 7.12 -3.28 16.75
C TYR A 229 7.47 -2.70 15.37
N LEU A 230 8.21 -3.42 14.55
CA LEU A 230 8.44 -3.01 13.15
C LEU A 230 7.17 -3.23 12.31
N PRO A 231 6.87 -2.35 11.33
CA PRO A 231 5.61 -2.39 10.57
C PRO A 231 5.34 -3.73 9.90
N SER A 232 6.36 -4.36 9.30
CA SER A 232 6.23 -5.65 8.62
C SER A 232 5.98 -6.80 9.59
N ASN A 233 6.65 -6.82 10.75
CA ASN A 233 6.49 -7.87 11.76
C ASN A 233 5.14 -7.74 12.49
N ALA A 234 4.77 -6.51 12.89
CA ALA A 234 3.45 -6.24 13.46
C ALA A 234 2.34 -6.62 12.47
N GLY A 235 2.51 -6.25 11.18
CA GLY A 235 1.58 -6.64 10.13
C GLY A 235 1.43 -8.16 10.02
N ALA A 236 2.53 -8.91 9.92
CA ALA A 236 2.53 -10.37 9.84
C ALA A 236 1.80 -11.00 11.03
N THR A 237 2.10 -10.56 12.25
CA THR A 237 1.46 -11.06 13.47
C THR A 237 -0.04 -10.75 13.53
N MET A 238 -0.46 -9.58 13.01
CA MET A 238 -1.86 -9.15 13.01
C MET A 238 -2.79 -10.14 12.31
N PHE A 239 -2.37 -10.73 11.21
CA PHE A 239 -3.21 -11.65 10.43
C PHE A 239 -2.79 -13.12 10.53
N SER A 240 -1.63 -13.47 11.11
CA SER A 240 -1.19 -14.85 11.26
C SER A 240 -2.25 -15.70 11.96
N ALA A 241 -2.48 -16.89 11.43
CA ALA A 241 -3.36 -17.88 12.04
C ALA A 241 -2.68 -18.57 13.25
N HIS A 242 -1.33 -18.70 13.20
CA HIS A 242 -0.52 -19.31 14.25
C HIS A 242 0.62 -18.35 14.65
N PRO A 243 0.33 -17.33 15.46
CA PRO A 243 1.36 -16.39 15.90
C PRO A 243 2.40 -17.11 16.76
N ALA A 244 3.69 -16.78 16.55
CA ALA A 244 4.79 -17.34 17.32
C ALA A 244 4.66 -17.04 18.82
N THR A 245 5.17 -17.94 19.67
CA THR A 245 5.19 -17.76 21.12
C THR A 245 5.93 -16.47 21.48
N GLY A 246 5.34 -15.62 22.32
CA GLY A 246 5.91 -14.31 22.69
C GLY A 246 5.66 -13.19 21.68
N SER A 247 4.94 -13.45 20.58
CA SER A 247 4.54 -12.38 19.64
C SER A 247 3.44 -11.48 20.24
N LEU A 248 3.31 -10.27 19.68
CA LEU A 248 2.25 -9.34 20.07
C LEU A 248 0.87 -9.94 19.76
N SER A 249 -0.15 -9.55 20.54
CA SER A 249 -1.53 -9.88 20.18
C SER A 249 -1.92 -9.22 18.85
N ALA A 250 -2.88 -9.81 18.12
CA ALA A 250 -3.37 -9.24 16.86
C ALA A 250 -3.84 -7.77 17.00
N THR A 251 -4.49 -7.45 18.14
CA THR A 251 -4.94 -6.09 18.44
C THR A 251 -3.77 -5.14 18.68
N THR A 252 -2.78 -5.56 19.48
CA THR A 252 -1.58 -4.77 19.73
C THR A 252 -0.80 -4.53 18.45
N SER A 253 -0.66 -5.55 17.61
CA SER A 253 -0.01 -5.45 16.29
C SER A 253 -0.71 -4.47 15.37
N LEU A 254 -2.04 -4.46 15.33
CA LEU A 254 -2.83 -3.47 14.60
C LEU A 254 -2.57 -2.04 15.12
N LEU A 255 -2.56 -1.85 16.45
CA LEU A 255 -2.30 -0.54 17.05
C LEU A 255 -0.88 -0.03 16.73
N VAL A 256 0.12 -0.90 16.77
CA VAL A 256 1.49 -0.57 16.36
C VAL A 256 1.52 -0.11 14.90
N LEU A 257 0.90 -0.86 14.00
CA LEU A 257 0.86 -0.52 12.58
C LEU A 257 0.11 0.81 12.33
N LEU A 258 -1.02 1.02 13.01
CA LEU A 258 -1.75 2.29 12.97
C LEU A 258 -0.92 3.44 13.51
N GLY A 259 -0.10 3.21 14.54
CA GLY A 259 0.86 4.18 15.06
C GLY A 259 1.86 4.62 14.00
N TRP A 260 2.48 3.68 13.28
CA TRP A 260 3.39 3.97 12.17
C TRP A 260 2.73 4.76 11.05
N VAL A 261 1.54 4.32 10.60
CA VAL A 261 0.76 5.00 9.55
C VAL A 261 0.41 6.42 9.99
N THR A 262 -0.08 6.57 11.21
CA THR A 262 -0.47 7.89 11.76
C THR A 262 0.72 8.82 11.87
N ALA A 263 1.87 8.34 12.34
CA ALA A 263 3.09 9.14 12.46
C ALA A 263 3.54 9.68 11.09
N VAL A 264 3.56 8.81 10.06
CA VAL A 264 3.97 9.21 8.70
C VAL A 264 2.96 10.15 8.05
N VAL A 265 1.66 9.87 8.17
CA VAL A 265 0.60 10.73 7.61
C VAL A 265 0.54 12.09 8.31
N ALA A 266 0.67 12.12 9.65
CA ALA A 266 0.73 13.37 10.41
C ALA A 266 1.97 14.19 10.04
N GLY A 267 3.14 13.56 9.94
CA GLY A 267 4.35 14.19 9.44
C GLY A 267 4.18 14.79 8.05
N SER A 268 3.54 14.04 7.14
CA SER A 268 3.21 14.51 5.79
C SER A 268 2.28 15.73 5.81
N ALA A 269 1.26 15.71 6.66
CA ALA A 269 0.34 16.83 6.83
C ALA A 269 1.05 18.09 7.34
N VAL A 270 2.01 17.95 8.27
CA VAL A 270 2.83 19.07 8.77
C VAL A 270 3.73 19.62 7.66
N VAL A 271 4.41 18.74 6.91
CA VAL A 271 5.28 19.16 5.81
C VAL A 271 4.48 19.88 4.70
N LEU A 272 3.28 19.38 4.37
CA LEU A 272 2.40 20.03 3.38
C LEU A 272 1.92 21.42 3.81
N LYS A 273 1.76 21.66 5.12
CA LYS A 273 1.40 22.98 5.66
C LYS A 273 2.56 23.95 5.69
N ARG A 274 3.79 23.47 5.93
CA ARG A 274 4.97 24.32 6.21
C ARG A 274 5.87 24.56 5.00
N ARG A 275 5.87 23.66 4.01
CA ARG A 275 6.75 23.75 2.84
C ARG A 275 5.94 24.03 1.59
N ASP A 276 6.38 25.00 0.81
CA ASP A 276 5.86 25.21 -0.53
C ASP A 276 6.31 24.11 -1.49
N ALA A 277 5.52 23.90 -2.56
CA ALA A 277 5.77 22.89 -3.57
C ALA A 277 6.70 23.41 -4.66
#